data_fc31148af6e4a28a2b83ad2b589e2c7a
#
_entry.id   fc31148af6e4a28a2b83ad2b589e2c7a
#
_cell.length_a   1.000
_cell.length_b   1.000
_cell.length_c   1.000
_cell.angle_alpha   90.00
_cell.angle_beta   90.00
_cell.angle_gamma   90.00
#
_symmetry.space_group_name_H-M   'P 1'
#
loop_
_entity.id
_entity.type
_entity.pdbx_description
1 polymer ?
#
loop_
_entity_poly.entity_id
_entity_poly.type
_entity_poly.pdbx_seq_one_letter_code
_entity_poly.pdbx_strand_id
1 'polypeptide(L)'
;MIELFTANTPNGKKISIMLEEIGYDYKVNSINLYKGEQFNEDFKKISPFSKIPVIKDLKSNETIFESGAILIYLAEKSGKYLSSKNRNIVTQWLMAQMGYVGPILGQHHQFHHYNPGKSEFGEERYFRISKSCLLYTSPSPRDTN
;
A
#
# COMPACT_ATOMS: atom_id res chain seq x y z
N MET A 1 17.70 3.88 -11.69
CA MET A 1 16.42 4.63 -11.81
C MET A 1 15.29 3.66 -11.61
N ILE A 2 14.28 4.05 -10.86
CA ILE A 2 13.07 3.28 -10.60
C ILE A 2 11.95 3.77 -11.53
N GLU A 3 11.19 2.87 -12.13
CA GLU A 3 9.90 3.20 -12.75
C GLU A 3 8.78 2.78 -11.79
N LEU A 4 7.93 3.73 -11.41
CA LEU A 4 6.80 3.50 -10.51
C LEU A 4 5.49 3.52 -11.30
N PHE A 5 4.81 2.39 -11.39
CA PHE A 5 3.48 2.24 -11.97
C PHE A 5 2.45 2.39 -10.85
N THR A 6 1.66 3.47 -10.90
CA THR A 6 0.82 3.85 -9.76
C THR A 6 -0.42 4.64 -10.17
N ALA A 7 -1.30 4.86 -9.20
CA ALA A 7 -2.44 5.78 -9.27
C ALA A 7 -2.55 6.55 -7.95
N ASN A 8 -3.37 7.61 -7.92
CA ASN A 8 -3.60 8.40 -6.72
C ASN A 8 -4.46 7.64 -5.70
N THR A 9 -3.83 6.67 -5.03
CA THR A 9 -4.43 5.82 -4.00
C THR A 9 -3.53 5.75 -2.77
N PRO A 10 -4.05 5.37 -1.60
CA PRO A 10 -3.22 5.19 -0.40
C PRO A 10 -2.05 4.22 -0.62
N ASN A 11 -2.27 3.12 -1.38
CA ASN A 11 -1.20 2.16 -1.66
C ASN A 11 -0.12 2.73 -2.60
N GLY A 12 -0.52 3.50 -3.61
CA GLY A 12 0.42 4.18 -4.50
C GLY A 12 1.26 5.21 -3.76
N LYS A 13 0.62 5.99 -2.89
CA LYS A 13 1.30 7.04 -2.09
C LYS A 13 2.38 6.48 -1.15
N LYS A 14 2.22 5.27 -0.60
CA LYS A 14 3.28 4.65 0.22
C LYS A 14 4.61 4.61 -0.52
N ILE A 15 4.58 4.27 -1.80
CA ILE A 15 5.80 4.08 -2.58
C ILE A 15 6.40 5.40 -3.03
N SER A 16 5.60 6.36 -3.45
CA SER A 16 6.12 7.70 -3.77
C SER A 16 6.73 8.37 -2.54
N ILE A 17 6.08 8.29 -1.37
CA ILE A 17 6.64 8.80 -0.11
C ILE A 17 7.99 8.10 0.20
N MET A 18 8.05 6.78 0.09
CA MET A 18 9.29 6.06 0.37
C MET A 18 10.41 6.46 -0.58
N LEU A 19 10.12 6.62 -1.87
CA LEU A 19 11.13 7.04 -2.87
C LEU A 19 11.66 8.44 -2.58
N GLU A 20 10.81 9.38 -2.21
CA GLU A 20 11.20 10.74 -1.78
C GLU A 20 12.08 10.68 -0.51
N GLU A 21 11.66 9.94 0.51
CA GLU A 21 12.38 9.82 1.78
C GLU A 21 13.78 9.19 1.65
N ILE A 22 13.95 8.24 0.73
CA ILE A 22 15.26 7.65 0.47
C ILE A 22 16.13 8.47 -0.51
N GLY A 23 15.51 9.42 -1.22
CA GLY A 23 16.18 10.29 -2.21
C GLY A 23 16.52 9.56 -3.51
N TYR A 24 15.63 8.69 -4.00
CA TYR A 24 15.84 7.95 -5.24
C TYR A 24 15.15 8.63 -6.41
N ASP A 25 15.89 8.83 -7.50
CA ASP A 25 15.31 9.25 -8.77
C ASP A 25 14.35 8.18 -9.31
N TYR A 26 13.14 8.61 -9.65
CA TYR A 26 12.14 7.72 -10.21
C TYR A 26 11.27 8.41 -11.27
N LYS A 27 10.70 7.60 -12.14
CA LYS A 27 9.74 8.02 -13.16
C LYS A 27 8.38 7.45 -12.82
N VAL A 28 7.36 8.30 -12.80
CA VAL A 28 5.97 7.88 -12.59
C VAL A 28 5.33 7.48 -13.91
N ASN A 29 4.78 6.27 -13.96
CA ASN A 29 3.91 5.76 -14.99
C ASN A 29 2.48 5.67 -14.40
N SER A 30 1.64 6.65 -14.71
CA SER A 30 0.28 6.73 -14.18
C SER A 30 -0.62 5.67 -14.82
N ILE A 31 -1.35 4.92 -14.00
CA ILE A 31 -2.35 3.92 -14.43
C ILE A 31 -3.75 4.46 -14.15
N ASN A 32 -4.54 4.61 -15.20
CA ASN A 32 -5.92 5.09 -15.06
C ASN A 32 -6.86 3.94 -14.68
N LEU A 33 -7.14 3.81 -13.37
CA LEU A 33 -7.98 2.75 -12.83
C LEU A 33 -9.44 2.84 -13.31
N TYR A 34 -9.94 4.06 -13.58
CA TYR A 34 -11.30 4.27 -14.07
C TYR A 34 -11.48 3.80 -15.53
N LYS A 35 -10.40 3.86 -16.32
CA LYS A 35 -10.37 3.33 -17.68
C LYS A 35 -10.03 1.84 -17.74
N GLY A 36 -9.76 1.20 -16.61
CA GLY A 36 -9.40 -0.21 -16.55
C GLY A 36 -8.00 -0.52 -17.08
N GLU A 37 -7.09 0.45 -17.14
CA GLU A 37 -5.72 0.24 -17.66
C GLU A 37 -4.94 -0.82 -16.90
N GLN A 38 -5.28 -1.08 -15.61
CA GLN A 38 -4.71 -2.16 -14.82
C GLN A 38 -5.03 -3.57 -15.38
N PHE A 39 -6.00 -3.68 -16.27
CA PHE A 39 -6.37 -4.94 -16.91
C PHE A 39 -5.71 -5.16 -18.28
N ASN A 40 -4.93 -4.20 -18.76
CA ASN A 40 -4.17 -4.34 -20.01
C ASN A 40 -3.16 -5.49 -19.89
N GLU A 41 -3.00 -6.24 -20.97
CA GLU A 41 -2.13 -7.43 -20.98
C GLU A 41 -0.68 -7.11 -20.62
N ASP A 42 -0.15 -5.97 -21.04
CA ASP A 42 1.22 -5.57 -20.68
C ASP A 42 1.36 -5.23 -19.20
N PHE A 43 0.33 -4.65 -18.60
CA PHE A 43 0.35 -4.41 -17.14
C PHE A 43 0.19 -5.72 -16.35
N LYS A 44 -0.61 -6.66 -16.81
CA LYS A 44 -0.75 -7.98 -16.17
C LYS A 44 0.57 -8.76 -16.10
N LYS A 45 1.45 -8.59 -17.07
CA LYS A 45 2.79 -9.22 -17.05
C LYS A 45 3.63 -8.78 -15.86
N ILE A 46 3.40 -7.57 -15.34
CA ILE A 46 4.15 -7.00 -14.22
C ILE A 46 3.34 -6.96 -12.92
N SER A 47 2.02 -7.15 -13.00
CA SER A 47 1.10 -7.19 -11.88
C SER A 47 0.08 -8.32 -12.07
N PRO A 48 0.36 -9.55 -11.61
CA PRO A 48 -0.51 -10.71 -11.82
C PRO A 48 -1.94 -10.52 -11.31
N PHE A 49 -2.11 -9.69 -10.27
CA PHE A 49 -3.41 -9.38 -9.68
C PHE A 49 -4.04 -8.09 -10.24
N SER A 50 -3.45 -7.48 -11.29
CA SER A 50 -3.94 -6.21 -11.87
C SER A 50 -4.08 -5.10 -10.83
N LYS A 51 -3.10 -4.99 -9.92
CA LYS A 51 -3.07 -4.02 -8.83
C LYS A 51 -1.88 -3.09 -8.94
N ILE A 52 -2.06 -1.86 -8.50
CA ILE A 52 -1.00 -0.88 -8.27
C ILE A 52 -0.70 -0.83 -6.76
N PRO A 53 0.50 -0.41 -6.36
CA PRO A 53 1.67 -0.04 -7.16
C PRO A 53 2.50 -1.23 -7.63
N VAL A 54 3.31 -0.99 -8.67
CA VAL A 54 4.39 -1.86 -9.12
C VAL A 54 5.63 -0.99 -9.35
N ILE A 55 6.81 -1.51 -9.11
CA ILE A 55 8.06 -0.85 -9.54
C ILE A 55 8.83 -1.74 -10.49
N LYS A 56 9.57 -1.09 -11.40
CA LYS A 56 10.68 -1.71 -12.15
C LYS A 56 11.97 -1.01 -11.75
N ASP A 57 12.93 -1.75 -11.27
CA ASP A 57 14.27 -1.24 -11.04
C ASP A 57 15.12 -1.50 -12.28
N LEU A 58 15.40 -0.45 -13.03
CA LEU A 58 16.15 -0.54 -14.29
C LEU A 58 17.63 -0.90 -14.07
N LYS A 59 18.15 -0.76 -12.86
CA LYS A 59 19.54 -1.11 -12.54
C LYS A 59 19.71 -2.60 -12.28
N SER A 60 18.79 -3.23 -11.54
CA SER A 60 18.83 -4.67 -11.24
C SER A 60 17.98 -5.49 -12.19
N ASN A 61 17.18 -4.84 -13.05
CA ASN A 61 16.19 -5.47 -13.95
C ASN A 61 15.12 -6.28 -13.19
N GLU A 62 14.78 -5.86 -11.97
CA GLU A 62 13.75 -6.48 -11.15
C GLU A 62 12.43 -5.76 -11.28
N THR A 63 11.35 -6.53 -11.26
CA THR A 63 9.98 -6.02 -11.19
C THR A 63 9.34 -6.52 -9.90
N ILE A 64 8.86 -5.59 -9.08
CA ILE A 64 8.30 -5.89 -7.77
C ILE A 64 6.87 -5.34 -7.69
N PHE A 65 5.92 -6.16 -7.34
CA PHE A 65 4.54 -5.80 -7.02
C PHE A 65 4.29 -6.04 -5.52
N GLU A 66 3.13 -5.62 -5.02
CA GLU A 66 2.75 -5.50 -3.61
C GLU A 66 3.48 -4.37 -2.87
N SER A 67 2.69 -3.40 -2.37
CA SER A 67 3.26 -2.21 -1.73
C SER A 67 4.16 -2.55 -0.53
N GLY A 68 3.85 -3.60 0.23
CA GLY A 68 4.70 -4.05 1.35
C GLY A 68 6.03 -4.63 0.89
N ALA A 69 6.03 -5.44 -0.17
CA ALA A 69 7.24 -6.00 -0.76
C ALA A 69 8.13 -4.90 -1.36
N ILE A 70 7.52 -3.93 -2.04
CA ILE A 70 8.23 -2.78 -2.59
C ILE A 70 8.92 -1.96 -1.47
N LEU A 71 8.23 -1.72 -0.35
CA LEU A 71 8.80 -1.01 0.78
C LEU A 71 10.02 -1.75 1.37
N ILE A 72 9.94 -3.07 1.52
CA ILE A 72 11.07 -3.89 1.99
C ILE A 72 12.24 -3.78 1.00
N TYR A 73 11.98 -3.98 -0.28
CA TYR A 73 12.99 -3.89 -1.33
C TYR A 73 13.72 -2.53 -1.31
N LEU A 74 12.97 -1.44 -1.28
CA LEU A 74 13.54 -0.09 -1.27
C LEU A 74 14.32 0.19 0.01
N ALA A 75 13.85 -0.30 1.16
CA ALA A 75 14.54 -0.17 2.44
C ALA A 75 15.87 -0.94 2.44
N GLU A 76 15.88 -2.18 1.99
CA GLU A 76 17.09 -2.98 1.86
C GLU A 76 18.10 -2.37 0.87
N LYS A 77 17.61 -1.95 -0.29
CA LYS A 77 18.44 -1.33 -1.33
C LYS A 77 19.07 0.00 -0.89
N SER A 78 18.35 0.81 -0.12
CA SER A 78 18.84 2.10 0.38
C SER A 78 19.63 2.00 1.68
N GLY A 79 19.51 0.90 2.41
CA GLY A 79 20.04 0.74 3.77
C GLY A 79 19.32 1.59 4.81
N LYS A 80 18.14 2.14 4.50
CA LYS A 80 17.34 2.99 5.38
C LYS A 80 16.11 2.26 5.89
N TYR A 81 15.64 2.59 7.09
CA TYR A 81 14.37 2.17 7.71
C TYR A 81 14.27 0.69 8.11
N LEU A 82 15.12 -0.21 7.59
CA LEU A 82 15.08 -1.65 7.88
C LEU A 82 16.47 -2.15 8.30
N SER A 83 16.92 -1.78 9.50
CA SER A 83 18.17 -2.28 10.07
C SER A 83 17.99 -3.70 10.65
N SER A 84 19.10 -4.43 10.82
CA SER A 84 19.08 -5.76 11.46
C SER A 84 18.46 -5.71 12.87
N LYS A 85 18.69 -4.61 13.60
CA LYS A 85 18.18 -4.40 14.97
C LYS A 85 16.65 -4.27 15.03
N ASN A 86 16.03 -3.64 14.02
CA ASN A 86 14.59 -3.37 14.02
C ASN A 86 13.80 -4.20 13.01
N ARG A 87 14.47 -5.09 12.25
CA ARG A 87 13.87 -5.83 11.13
C ARG A 87 12.58 -6.54 11.54
N ASN A 88 12.61 -7.28 12.62
CA ASN A 88 11.45 -8.07 13.03
C ASN A 88 10.25 -7.21 13.38
N ILE A 89 10.45 -6.15 14.17
CA ILE A 89 9.34 -5.27 14.57
C ILE A 89 8.78 -4.48 13.37
N VAL A 90 9.64 -3.99 12.48
CA VAL A 90 9.20 -3.28 11.27
C VAL A 90 8.42 -4.22 10.36
N THR A 91 8.92 -5.44 10.11
CA THR A 91 8.24 -6.44 9.28
C THR A 91 6.90 -6.84 9.88
N GLN A 92 6.82 -7.04 11.20
CA GLN A 92 5.59 -7.37 11.90
C GLN A 92 4.51 -6.30 11.68
N TRP A 93 4.84 -5.02 11.87
CA TRP A 93 3.91 -3.92 11.65
C TRP A 93 3.54 -3.73 10.17
N LEU A 94 4.51 -3.95 9.28
CA LEU A 94 4.25 -3.92 7.85
C LEU A 94 3.26 -5.03 7.43
N MET A 95 3.44 -6.25 7.94
CA MET A 95 2.51 -7.35 7.67
C MET A 95 1.13 -7.10 8.28
N ALA A 96 1.06 -6.52 9.47
CA ALA A 96 -0.21 -6.09 10.08
C ALA A 96 -0.92 -5.04 9.20
N GLN A 97 -0.18 -4.10 8.63
CA GLN A 97 -0.74 -3.11 7.70
C GLN A 97 -1.24 -3.79 6.40
N MET A 98 -0.47 -4.72 5.81
CA MET A 98 -0.84 -5.40 4.56
C MET A 98 -1.98 -6.40 4.74
N GLY A 99 -1.98 -7.16 5.82
CA GLY A 99 -2.95 -8.24 6.04
C GLY A 99 -4.21 -7.82 6.80
N TYR A 100 -4.16 -6.70 7.51
CA TYR A 100 -5.27 -6.30 8.38
C TYR A 100 -5.71 -4.85 8.16
N VAL A 101 -4.87 -3.86 8.49
CA VAL A 101 -5.28 -2.45 8.48
C VAL A 101 -5.71 -1.99 7.08
N GLY A 102 -4.89 -2.23 6.08
CA GLY A 102 -5.17 -1.84 4.70
C GLY A 102 -6.45 -2.47 4.15
N PRO A 103 -6.59 -3.80 4.17
CA PRO A 103 -7.80 -4.49 3.72
C PRO A 103 -9.06 -4.06 4.46
N ILE A 104 -9.02 -3.94 5.79
CA ILE A 104 -10.19 -3.55 6.59
C ILE A 104 -10.65 -2.12 6.26
N LEU A 105 -9.73 -1.16 6.18
CA LEU A 105 -10.06 0.21 5.78
C LEU A 105 -10.56 0.27 4.33
N GLY A 106 -10.02 -0.57 3.44
CA GLY A 106 -10.51 -0.71 2.07
C GLY A 106 -11.95 -1.24 2.01
N GLN A 107 -12.29 -2.25 2.79
CA GLN A 107 -13.66 -2.76 2.89
C GLN A 107 -14.60 -1.75 3.54
N HIS A 108 -14.17 -1.05 4.59
CA HIS A 108 -14.95 0.04 5.15
C HIS A 108 -15.28 1.09 4.07
N HIS A 109 -14.30 1.52 3.29
CA HIS A 109 -14.51 2.45 2.20
C HIS A 109 -15.45 1.90 1.12
N GLN A 110 -15.34 0.61 0.80
CA GLN A 110 -16.20 -0.09 -0.17
C GLN A 110 -17.67 -0.06 0.24
N PHE A 111 -17.98 -0.33 1.50
CA PHE A 111 -19.39 -0.41 1.97
C PHE A 111 -19.96 0.98 2.29
N HIS A 112 -19.21 1.85 2.95
CA HIS A 112 -19.72 3.15 3.37
C HIS A 112 -19.65 4.24 2.30
N HIS A 113 -18.74 4.14 1.34
CA HIS A 113 -18.52 5.19 0.35
C HIS A 113 -18.98 4.81 -1.05
N TYR A 114 -18.57 3.63 -1.55
CA TYR A 114 -18.92 3.23 -2.91
C TYR A 114 -20.27 2.54 -3.02
N ASN A 115 -20.73 1.85 -2.00
CA ASN A 115 -21.96 1.07 -2.01
C ASN A 115 -22.80 1.29 -0.73
N PRO A 116 -23.09 2.54 -0.33
CA PRO A 116 -23.87 2.79 0.88
C PRO A 116 -25.28 2.18 0.76
N GLY A 117 -25.77 1.59 1.84
CA GLY A 117 -27.07 0.96 1.91
C GLY A 117 -27.22 -0.38 1.19
N LYS A 118 -26.13 -0.92 0.59
CA LYS A 118 -26.18 -2.22 -0.11
C LYS A 118 -26.06 -3.42 0.83
N SER A 119 -25.47 -3.24 2.02
CA SER A 119 -25.31 -4.29 3.01
C SER A 119 -25.14 -3.69 4.39
N GLU A 120 -26.21 -3.65 5.17
CA GLU A 120 -26.19 -3.17 6.56
C GLU A 120 -25.16 -3.94 7.41
N PHE A 121 -25.14 -5.27 7.29
CA PHE A 121 -24.16 -6.10 7.96
C PHE A 121 -22.71 -5.74 7.58
N GLY A 122 -22.44 -5.51 6.30
CA GLY A 122 -21.11 -5.12 5.83
C GLY A 122 -20.69 -3.75 6.36
N GLU A 123 -21.60 -2.79 6.31
CA GLU A 123 -21.37 -1.43 6.81
C GLU A 123 -21.05 -1.45 8.31
N GLU A 124 -21.91 -2.04 9.13
CA GLU A 124 -21.73 -2.11 10.59
C GLU A 124 -20.44 -2.87 10.95
N ARG A 125 -20.22 -4.05 10.34
CA ARG A 125 -19.04 -4.87 10.60
C ARG A 125 -17.75 -4.11 10.32
N TYR A 126 -17.61 -3.54 9.14
CA TYR A 126 -16.37 -2.89 8.74
C TYR A 126 -16.19 -1.53 9.39
N PHE A 127 -17.25 -0.81 9.73
CA PHE A 127 -17.16 0.38 10.58
C PHE A 127 -16.55 0.05 11.96
N ARG A 128 -17.09 -0.93 12.65
CA ARG A 128 -16.61 -1.35 13.96
C ARG A 128 -15.16 -1.80 13.95
N ILE A 129 -14.79 -2.65 12.99
CA ILE A 129 -13.42 -3.18 12.90
C ILE A 129 -12.43 -2.08 12.49
N SER A 130 -12.79 -1.20 11.56
CA SER A 130 -11.93 -0.10 11.13
C SER A 130 -11.64 0.89 12.26
N LYS A 131 -12.64 1.17 13.10
CA LYS A 131 -12.46 2.00 14.30
C LYS A 131 -11.42 1.39 15.24
N SER A 132 -11.48 0.08 15.50
CA SER A 132 -10.48 -0.62 16.32
C SER A 132 -9.08 -0.57 15.68
N CYS A 133 -8.97 -0.75 14.36
CA CYS A 133 -7.69 -0.62 13.65
C CYS A 133 -7.06 0.75 13.85
N LEU A 134 -7.83 1.83 13.69
CA LEU A 134 -7.34 3.19 13.82
C LEU A 134 -6.93 3.52 15.26
N LEU A 135 -7.67 3.08 16.26
CA LEU A 135 -7.31 3.27 17.68
C LEU A 135 -5.98 2.59 18.02
N TYR A 136 -5.71 1.41 17.44
CA TYR A 136 -4.48 0.67 17.71
C TYR A 136 -3.25 1.22 16.99
N THR A 137 -3.43 1.78 15.78
CA THR A 137 -2.34 2.22 14.91
C THR A 137 -2.07 3.71 14.98
N SER A 138 -2.98 4.48 15.56
CA SER A 138 -2.86 5.94 15.69
C SER A 138 -3.30 6.36 17.10
N PRO A 139 -2.47 6.13 18.13
CA PRO A 139 -2.79 6.59 19.48
C PRO A 139 -2.96 8.11 19.48
N SER A 140 -4.18 8.55 19.72
CA SER A 140 -4.47 9.96 19.93
C SER A 140 -4.00 10.35 21.34
N PRO A 141 -3.44 11.55 21.55
CA PRO A 141 -3.17 12.06 22.92
C PRO A 141 -4.39 12.09 23.84
N ARG A 142 -5.61 11.94 23.28
CA ARG A 142 -6.86 11.83 24.04
C ARG A 142 -7.13 10.42 24.59
N ASP A 143 -6.41 9.41 24.13
CA ASP A 143 -6.61 8.01 24.51
C ASP A 143 -5.65 7.57 25.61
N THR A 144 -4.85 8.49 26.17
CA THR A 144 -3.86 8.26 27.23
C THR A 144 -4.34 8.70 28.63
N ASN A 145 -5.64 8.93 28.80
CA ASN A 145 -6.26 9.20 30.12
C ASN A 145 -7.17 8.07 30.55
#